data_c1b9d0c147c49b7b871e983fa103bc65
#
_entry.id   c1b9d0c147c49b7b871e983fa103bc65
#
_cell.length_a   1.000
_cell.length_b   1.000
_cell.length_c   1.000
_cell.angle_alpha   90.00
_cell.angle_beta   90.00
_cell.angle_gamma   90.00
#
_symmetry.space_group_name_H-M   'P 1'
#
loop_
_entity.id
_entity.type
_entity.pdbx_description
1 polymer ?
#
loop_
_entity_poly.entity_id
_entity_poly.type
_entity_poly.pdbx_seq_one_letter_code
_entity_poly.pdbx_strand_id
1 'polypeptide(L)'
;MAKQSYLVIDINLCHDCNDCFIACKDEFVMNSWLPYTDGQERHGPRWMNIERKERGQYPRIDVNFLPKPCQHCKDAACVKAFPDVAGTREDGVVMFDPEGAKGKRELVDACSYGAVWYNEEKDVAQKCIMCSHILDGEASCPLSMPRCAHSCPTGAIKFYSEEPEDFKKRVAEESLERYQADMSPDGLVWYKNLYRFTKCFVAGGLLKGGECAGGVTVSLKGADTPDQVTNYFGDFRFDGLDPGTYTVCVNGVNLKEVTIEESVNLGSLII
;
A
#
# COMPACT_ATOMS: atom_id res chain seq x y z
N MET A 1 -10.16 -10.95 23.63
CA MET A 1 -8.74 -10.99 23.17
C MET A 1 -8.20 -9.57 23.23
N ALA A 2 -6.89 -9.38 23.32
CA ALA A 2 -6.33 -8.03 23.33
C ALA A 2 -6.58 -7.34 21.96
N LYS A 3 -6.88 -6.03 22.00
CA LYS A 3 -6.99 -5.23 20.79
C LYS A 3 -5.66 -5.22 20.04
N GLN A 4 -5.71 -5.26 18.72
CA GLN A 4 -4.54 -5.16 17.87
C GLN A 4 -4.50 -3.81 17.15
N SER A 5 -3.30 -3.41 16.75
CA SER A 5 -3.00 -2.12 16.12
C SER A 5 -2.94 -2.28 14.61
N TYR A 6 -3.91 -1.72 13.87
CA TYR A 6 -3.97 -1.85 12.42
C TYR A 6 -3.78 -0.51 11.71
N LEU A 7 -3.07 -0.53 10.58
CA LEU A 7 -3.07 0.55 9.59
C LEU A 7 -3.85 0.12 8.36
N VAL A 8 -4.76 0.96 7.92
CA VAL A 8 -5.47 0.84 6.63
C VAL A 8 -5.04 1.98 5.74
N ILE A 9 -4.57 1.66 4.55
CA ILE A 9 -4.01 2.62 3.58
C ILE A 9 -4.83 2.56 2.30
N ASP A 10 -5.52 3.65 1.97
CA ASP A 10 -6.31 3.78 0.74
C ASP A 10 -5.44 4.36 -0.38
N ILE A 11 -5.12 3.54 -1.38
CA ILE A 11 -4.30 3.93 -2.54
C ILE A 11 -4.98 5.02 -3.37
N ASN A 12 -6.32 5.04 -3.41
CA ASN A 12 -7.08 6.04 -4.16
C ASN A 12 -6.98 7.44 -3.55
N LEU A 13 -6.71 7.55 -2.26
CA LEU A 13 -6.61 8.81 -1.53
C LEU A 13 -5.17 9.30 -1.35
N CYS A 14 -4.17 8.47 -1.65
CA CYS A 14 -2.77 8.86 -1.52
C CYS A 14 -2.34 9.74 -2.69
N HIS A 15 -1.78 10.91 -2.40
CA HIS A 15 -1.31 11.89 -3.38
C HIS A 15 0.21 12.18 -3.30
N ASP A 16 0.98 11.28 -2.63
CA ASP A 16 2.44 11.41 -2.50
C ASP A 16 2.91 12.75 -1.88
N CYS A 17 2.14 13.30 -0.95
CA CYS A 17 2.53 14.54 -0.25
C CYS A 17 3.75 14.36 0.66
N ASN A 18 4.12 13.12 1.00
CA ASN A 18 5.22 12.73 1.89
C ASN A 18 5.06 13.15 3.37
N ASP A 19 3.93 13.68 3.80
CA ASP A 19 3.71 14.08 5.19
C ASP A 19 3.86 12.92 6.17
N CYS A 20 3.42 11.71 5.78
CA CYS A 20 3.60 10.49 6.59
C CYS A 20 5.08 10.11 6.76
N PHE A 21 5.89 10.31 5.71
CA PHE A 21 7.33 10.10 5.77
C PHE A 21 8.01 11.16 6.65
N ILE A 22 7.67 12.44 6.44
CA ILE A 22 8.25 13.55 7.20
C ILE A 22 7.88 13.43 8.68
N ALA A 23 6.61 13.15 9.01
CA ALA A 23 6.17 12.97 10.39
C ALA A 23 6.85 11.77 11.08
N CYS A 24 7.13 10.69 10.34
CA CYS A 24 7.92 9.57 10.85
C CYS A 24 9.37 9.98 11.13
N LYS A 25 9.97 10.76 10.23
CA LYS A 25 11.34 11.29 10.44
C LYS A 25 11.40 12.27 11.59
N ASP A 26 10.46 13.20 11.69
CA ASP A 26 10.36 14.18 12.77
C ASP A 26 10.28 13.51 14.15
N GLU A 27 9.51 12.43 14.26
CA GLU A 27 9.36 11.67 15.51
C GLU A 27 10.64 10.97 15.94
N PHE A 28 11.40 10.41 14.99
CA PHE A 28 12.49 9.47 15.31
C PHE A 28 13.90 9.99 15.03
N VAL A 29 14.07 11.04 14.23
CA VAL A 29 15.42 11.59 13.95
C VAL A 29 16.00 12.21 15.20
N MET A 30 17.16 11.71 15.65
CA MET A 30 17.85 12.12 16.87
C MET A 30 17.05 11.93 18.17
N ASN A 31 15.87 11.34 18.11
CA ASN A 31 15.02 11.02 19.27
C ASN A 31 15.05 9.52 19.55
N SER A 32 15.74 9.10 20.60
CA SER A 32 15.72 7.73 21.06
C SER A 32 14.54 7.50 22.00
N TRP A 33 13.74 6.51 21.72
CA TRP A 33 12.58 6.09 22.48
C TRP A 33 12.81 4.71 23.09
N LEU A 34 13.82 4.61 23.96
CA LEU A 34 14.12 3.33 24.64
C LEU A 34 13.00 2.98 25.63
N PRO A 35 12.60 1.70 25.76
CA PRO A 35 13.19 0.51 25.12
C PRO A 35 12.62 0.20 23.71
N TYR A 36 11.83 1.07 23.08
CA TYR A 36 11.15 0.80 21.81
C TYR A 36 12.08 0.83 20.60
N THR A 37 12.93 1.85 20.51
CA THR A 37 13.90 2.03 19.42
C THR A 37 14.92 3.11 19.74
N ASP A 38 16.10 3.01 19.15
CA ASP A 38 17.04 4.13 19.08
C ASP A 38 16.64 5.13 17.98
N GLY A 39 17.21 6.34 18.02
CA GLY A 39 16.92 7.39 17.05
C GLY A 39 17.31 7.00 15.62
N GLN A 40 16.55 7.48 14.63
CA GLN A 40 16.87 7.34 13.22
C GLN A 40 18.00 8.30 12.78
N GLU A 41 18.74 7.89 11.76
CA GLU A 41 19.57 8.80 10.97
C GLU A 41 18.72 9.87 10.28
N ARG A 42 19.28 11.07 10.13
CA ARG A 42 18.60 12.16 9.41
C ARG A 42 18.33 11.80 7.95
N HIS A 43 19.27 11.15 7.30
CA HIS A 43 19.20 10.74 5.90
C HIS A 43 19.27 9.22 5.78
N GLY A 44 18.86 8.66 4.63
CA GLY A 44 18.93 7.22 4.36
C GLY A 44 17.66 6.47 4.75
N PRO A 45 17.56 5.86 5.93
CA PRO A 45 16.45 4.98 6.31
C PRO A 45 15.06 5.63 6.16
N ARG A 46 14.11 4.87 5.62
CA ARG A 46 12.72 5.32 5.43
C ARG A 46 11.75 4.27 5.98
N TRP A 47 11.44 4.34 7.26
CA TRP A 47 10.50 3.40 7.88
C TRP A 47 9.09 3.50 7.30
N MET A 48 8.68 4.71 6.91
CA MET A 48 7.53 4.94 6.04
C MET A 48 8.08 5.31 4.66
N ASN A 49 8.12 4.35 3.75
CA ASN A 49 8.50 4.59 2.36
C ASN A 49 7.26 4.69 1.46
N ILE A 50 7.34 5.41 0.35
CA ILE A 50 6.26 5.49 -0.63
C ILE A 50 6.82 5.00 -1.96
N GLU A 51 6.29 3.89 -2.45
CA GLU A 51 6.58 3.39 -3.79
C GLU A 51 5.68 4.08 -4.80
N ARG A 52 6.22 4.39 -5.97
CA ARG A 52 5.53 5.07 -7.06
C ARG A 52 5.46 4.15 -8.26
N LYS A 53 4.30 4.07 -8.90
CA LYS A 53 4.12 3.28 -10.12
C LYS A 53 3.32 4.06 -11.14
N GLU A 54 3.93 4.27 -12.30
CA GLU A 54 3.25 4.76 -13.49
C GLU A 54 2.61 3.59 -14.22
N ARG A 55 1.37 3.79 -14.74
CA ARG A 55 0.62 2.81 -15.50
C ARG A 55 0.05 3.47 -16.76
N GLY A 56 0.04 2.72 -17.87
CA GLY A 56 -0.46 3.17 -19.16
C GLY A 56 0.54 3.98 -19.97
N GLN A 57 0.09 4.57 -21.07
CA GLN A 57 0.90 5.31 -22.04
C GLN A 57 0.23 6.65 -22.35
N TYR A 58 1.05 7.62 -22.79
CA TYR A 58 0.54 8.91 -23.25
C TYR A 58 -0.59 8.70 -24.29
N PRO A 59 -1.68 9.45 -24.23
CA PRO A 59 -2.00 10.53 -23.27
C PRO A 59 -2.70 10.08 -21.98
N ARG A 60 -2.82 8.78 -21.72
CA ARG A 60 -3.52 8.22 -20.55
C ARG A 60 -2.54 7.53 -19.61
N ILE A 61 -1.85 8.34 -18.82
CA ILE A 61 -0.96 7.89 -17.76
C ILE A 61 -1.69 8.00 -16.42
N ASP A 62 -1.57 6.96 -15.60
CA ASP A 62 -2.06 6.90 -14.23
C ASP A 62 -0.88 6.65 -13.30
N VAL A 63 -0.70 7.50 -12.28
CA VAL A 63 0.36 7.37 -11.29
C VAL A 63 -0.26 7.03 -9.95
N ASN A 64 0.21 5.96 -9.33
CA ASN A 64 -0.30 5.49 -8.06
C ASN A 64 0.83 5.35 -7.04
N PHE A 65 0.49 5.55 -5.78
CA PHE A 65 1.42 5.66 -4.67
C PHE A 65 1.08 4.64 -3.60
N LEU A 66 2.09 3.88 -3.19
CA LEU A 66 1.96 2.85 -2.16
C LEU A 66 2.79 3.23 -0.93
N PRO A 67 2.21 3.85 0.09
CA PRO A 67 2.88 3.97 1.39
C PRO A 67 3.14 2.58 1.96
N LYS A 68 4.42 2.25 2.16
CA LYS A 68 4.86 0.91 2.56
C LYS A 68 5.71 0.96 3.84
N PRO A 69 5.10 0.95 5.03
CA PRO A 69 5.79 0.73 6.28
C PRO A 69 6.11 -0.76 6.48
N CYS A 70 6.76 -1.12 7.58
CA CYS A 70 6.81 -2.51 8.03
C CYS A 70 5.39 -3.08 8.10
N GLN A 71 5.19 -4.27 7.55
CA GLN A 71 3.87 -4.91 7.46
C GLN A 71 3.40 -5.54 8.77
N HIS A 72 4.27 -5.59 9.79
CA HIS A 72 4.03 -6.24 11.08
C HIS A 72 3.36 -7.60 10.89
N CYS A 73 4.06 -8.47 10.14
CA CYS A 73 3.59 -9.78 9.76
C CYS A 73 3.29 -10.62 11.00
N LYS A 74 2.16 -11.33 11.00
CA LYS A 74 1.81 -12.24 12.08
C LYS A 74 2.81 -13.39 12.22
N ASP A 75 3.29 -13.87 11.07
CA ASP A 75 4.28 -14.94 10.96
C ASP A 75 5.60 -14.39 10.42
N ALA A 76 6.15 -13.41 11.15
CA ALA A 76 7.25 -12.57 10.68
C ALA A 76 8.55 -13.36 10.49
N ALA A 77 9.10 -13.33 9.26
CA ALA A 77 10.38 -13.97 8.93
C ALA A 77 11.54 -13.43 9.76
N CYS A 78 11.57 -12.14 10.07
CA CYS A 78 12.58 -11.54 10.93
C CYS A 78 12.52 -12.05 12.39
N VAL A 79 11.32 -12.33 12.93
CA VAL A 79 11.16 -12.93 14.26
C VAL A 79 11.63 -14.38 14.27
N LYS A 80 11.31 -15.14 13.21
CA LYS A 80 11.76 -16.53 13.09
C LYS A 80 13.27 -16.66 12.95
N ALA A 81 13.89 -15.76 12.19
CA ALA A 81 15.33 -15.78 11.96
C ALA A 81 16.13 -15.29 13.18
N PHE A 82 15.57 -14.36 13.95
CA PHE A 82 16.26 -13.72 15.10
C PHE A 82 15.35 -13.65 16.34
N PRO A 83 14.91 -14.78 16.91
CA PRO A 83 13.95 -14.81 18.02
C PRO A 83 14.48 -14.18 19.31
N ASP A 84 15.80 -14.07 19.48
CA ASP A 84 16.42 -13.43 20.66
C ASP A 84 16.45 -11.89 20.55
N VAL A 85 16.17 -11.34 19.37
CA VAL A 85 16.25 -9.90 19.07
C VAL A 85 14.90 -9.33 18.66
N ALA A 86 14.09 -10.13 17.97
CA ALA A 86 12.82 -9.72 17.41
C ALA A 86 11.66 -10.46 18.08
N GLY A 87 10.59 -9.75 18.38
CA GLY A 87 9.40 -10.32 19.01
C GLY A 87 8.13 -9.64 18.55
N THR A 88 6.99 -10.22 18.87
CA THR A 88 5.67 -9.65 18.60
C THR A 88 5.01 -9.30 19.94
N ARG A 89 4.54 -8.06 20.05
CA ARG A 89 3.79 -7.55 21.20
C ARG A 89 2.37 -8.14 21.23
N GLU A 90 1.67 -7.96 22.36
CA GLU A 90 0.27 -8.37 22.52
C GLU A 90 -0.67 -7.69 21.53
N ASP A 91 -0.38 -6.42 21.15
CA ASP A 91 -1.11 -5.66 20.14
C ASP A 91 -0.72 -6.01 18.69
N GLY A 92 0.07 -7.06 18.49
CA GLY A 92 0.51 -7.58 17.19
C GLY A 92 1.70 -6.86 16.57
N VAL A 93 2.17 -5.75 17.16
CA VAL A 93 3.29 -4.98 16.61
C VAL A 93 4.59 -5.79 16.76
N VAL A 94 5.28 -6.01 15.64
CA VAL A 94 6.62 -6.62 15.65
C VAL A 94 7.65 -5.58 16.09
N MET A 95 8.46 -5.91 17.08
CA MET A 95 9.50 -5.07 17.66
C MET A 95 10.87 -5.72 17.51
N PHE A 96 11.91 -4.89 17.49
CA PHE A 96 13.28 -5.32 17.71
C PHE A 96 13.77 -4.78 19.06
N ASP A 97 14.51 -5.58 19.80
CA ASP A 97 15.26 -5.08 20.93
C ASP A 97 16.41 -4.18 20.42
N PRO A 98 16.44 -2.88 20.76
CA PRO A 98 17.44 -1.96 20.24
C PRO A 98 18.88 -2.38 20.59
N GLU A 99 19.13 -2.94 21.75
CA GLU A 99 20.47 -3.40 22.15
C GLU A 99 20.84 -4.71 21.44
N GLY A 100 19.91 -5.66 21.35
CA GLY A 100 20.12 -6.93 20.65
C GLY A 100 20.27 -6.78 19.14
N ALA A 101 19.71 -5.71 18.55
CA ALA A 101 19.79 -5.44 17.11
C ALA A 101 21.10 -4.74 16.68
N LYS A 102 21.96 -4.33 17.64
CA LYS A 102 23.26 -3.74 17.32
C LYS A 102 24.18 -4.73 16.59
N GLY A 103 24.81 -4.27 15.53
CA GLY A 103 25.68 -5.08 14.67
C GLY A 103 24.97 -6.14 13.83
N LYS A 104 23.63 -6.27 13.92
CA LYS A 104 22.84 -7.32 13.24
C LYS A 104 22.34 -6.88 11.87
N ARG A 105 23.26 -6.72 10.91
CA ARG A 105 22.92 -6.33 9.53
C ARG A 105 22.00 -7.34 8.83
N GLU A 106 22.12 -8.60 9.19
CA GLU A 106 21.37 -9.71 8.62
C GLU A 106 19.86 -9.59 8.85
N LEU A 107 19.44 -8.80 9.86
CA LEU A 107 18.02 -8.45 10.06
C LEU A 107 17.39 -7.73 8.86
N VAL A 108 18.19 -6.98 8.10
CA VAL A 108 17.73 -6.29 6.88
C VAL A 108 17.33 -7.33 5.84
N ASP A 109 18.17 -8.33 5.61
CA ASP A 109 17.94 -9.37 4.61
C ASP A 109 16.84 -10.35 5.03
N ALA A 110 16.56 -10.46 6.32
CA ALA A 110 15.47 -11.29 6.84
C ALA A 110 14.08 -10.73 6.52
N CYS A 111 13.95 -9.48 6.07
CA CYS A 111 12.68 -8.86 5.75
C CYS A 111 12.32 -9.02 4.26
N SER A 112 11.37 -9.90 3.94
CA SER A 112 10.89 -10.10 2.56
C SER A 112 10.28 -8.84 1.92
N TYR A 113 9.81 -7.88 2.72
CA TYR A 113 9.23 -6.62 2.25
C TYR A 113 10.27 -5.49 2.09
N GLY A 114 11.55 -5.70 2.48
CA GLY A 114 12.56 -4.64 2.48
C GLY A 114 12.21 -3.46 3.41
N ALA A 115 11.52 -3.74 4.52
CA ALA A 115 11.04 -2.71 5.46
C ALA A 115 11.90 -2.59 6.73
N VAL A 116 13.05 -3.27 6.75
CA VAL A 116 14.08 -3.13 7.79
C VAL A 116 15.25 -2.37 7.19
N TRP A 117 15.77 -1.43 7.95
CA TRP A 117 16.87 -0.56 7.56
C TRP A 117 18.02 -0.68 8.55
N TYR A 118 19.25 -0.53 8.06
CA TYR A 118 20.41 -0.47 8.94
C TYR A 118 20.81 0.99 9.15
N ASN A 119 20.89 1.38 10.43
CA ASN A 119 21.37 2.69 10.85
C ASN A 119 22.89 2.59 11.06
N GLU A 120 23.66 3.16 10.14
CA GLU A 120 25.12 3.11 10.16
C GLU A 120 25.71 3.94 11.30
N GLU A 121 25.07 5.05 11.68
CA GLU A 121 25.55 5.93 12.75
C GLU A 121 25.44 5.27 14.14
N LYS A 122 24.40 4.46 14.32
CA LYS A 122 24.08 3.78 15.59
C LYS A 122 24.47 2.30 15.60
N ASP A 123 24.92 1.78 14.45
CA ASP A 123 25.25 0.37 14.24
C ASP A 123 24.09 -0.57 14.62
N VAL A 124 22.86 -0.26 14.20
CA VAL A 124 21.66 -0.98 14.63
C VAL A 124 20.64 -1.16 13.50
N ALA A 125 20.02 -2.35 13.43
CA ALA A 125 18.91 -2.58 12.53
C ALA A 125 17.59 -1.99 13.10
N GLN A 126 16.86 -1.27 12.27
CA GLN A 126 15.65 -0.53 12.66
C GLN A 126 14.52 -0.71 11.67
N LYS A 127 13.29 -0.50 12.14
CA LYS A 127 12.08 -0.51 11.31
C LYS A 127 10.95 0.26 11.98
N CYS A 128 9.83 0.44 11.26
CA CYS A 128 8.61 0.97 11.85
C CYS A 128 8.21 0.19 13.09
N ILE A 129 7.91 0.92 14.17
CA ILE A 129 7.43 0.39 15.45
C ILE A 129 5.96 0.74 15.72
N MET A 130 5.19 1.15 14.69
CA MET A 130 3.81 1.62 14.81
C MET A 130 3.63 2.77 15.82
N CYS A 131 4.70 3.53 16.12
CA CYS A 131 4.74 4.55 17.18
C CYS A 131 4.28 3.99 18.54
N SER A 132 4.69 2.77 18.91
CA SER A 132 4.26 2.10 20.15
C SER A 132 4.48 2.93 21.41
N HIS A 133 5.54 3.75 21.48
CA HIS A 133 5.77 4.68 22.59
C HIS A 133 4.65 5.73 22.74
N ILE A 134 4.04 6.18 21.64
CA ILE A 134 2.87 7.08 21.66
C ILE A 134 1.62 6.30 22.12
N LEU A 135 1.43 5.10 21.56
CA LEU A 135 0.26 4.28 21.87
C LEU A 135 0.26 3.83 23.35
N ASP A 136 1.42 3.62 23.93
CA ASP A 136 1.59 3.27 25.35
C ASP A 136 1.55 4.50 26.28
N GLY A 137 1.49 5.74 25.71
CA GLY A 137 1.39 6.98 26.49
C GLY A 137 2.72 7.50 27.03
N GLU A 138 3.86 6.98 26.58
CA GLU A 138 5.20 7.42 26.99
C GLU A 138 5.62 8.78 26.37
N ALA A 139 5.00 9.14 25.26
CA ALA A 139 5.23 10.44 24.65
C ALA A 139 4.40 11.53 25.34
N SER A 140 4.96 12.72 25.51
CA SER A 140 4.24 13.89 26.03
C SER A 140 3.12 14.39 25.11
N CYS A 141 2.95 13.78 23.94
CA CYS A 141 1.94 14.10 22.94
C CYS A 141 0.66 13.29 23.22
N PRO A 142 -0.51 13.94 23.34
CA PRO A 142 -1.79 13.25 23.63
C PRO A 142 -2.39 12.52 22.41
N LEU A 143 -1.57 12.04 21.49
CA LEU A 143 -2.02 11.29 20.34
C LEU A 143 -2.35 9.84 20.72
N SER A 144 -3.42 9.32 20.13
CA SER A 144 -3.85 7.92 20.28
C SER A 144 -3.66 7.12 18.97
N MET A 145 -2.76 7.59 18.10
CA MET A 145 -2.50 6.98 16.79
C MET A 145 -1.06 7.26 16.33
N PRO A 146 -0.51 6.44 15.42
CA PRO A 146 0.81 6.69 14.83
C PRO A 146 0.90 8.03 14.10
N ARG A 147 2.08 8.64 14.12
CA ARG A 147 2.35 9.94 13.49
C ARG A 147 1.97 9.98 12.00
N CYS A 148 2.24 8.92 11.26
CA CYS A 148 1.90 8.84 9.84
C CYS A 148 0.39 8.87 9.55
N ALA A 149 -0.43 8.30 10.45
CA ALA A 149 -1.88 8.38 10.34
C ALA A 149 -2.39 9.77 10.74
N HIS A 150 -1.84 10.33 11.83
CA HIS A 150 -2.20 11.65 12.31
C HIS A 150 -1.90 12.77 11.29
N SER A 151 -0.75 12.70 10.62
CA SER A 151 -0.32 13.76 9.68
C SER A 151 -0.88 13.62 8.27
N CYS A 152 -1.60 12.53 7.95
CA CYS A 152 -2.10 12.29 6.59
C CYS A 152 -3.23 13.26 6.22
N PRO A 153 -3.01 14.28 5.36
CA PRO A 153 -4.00 15.33 5.10
C PRO A 153 -5.19 14.84 4.28
N THR A 154 -5.01 13.77 3.51
CA THR A 154 -6.07 13.19 2.68
C THR A 154 -6.87 12.10 3.41
N GLY A 155 -6.42 11.70 4.61
CA GLY A 155 -6.99 10.56 5.32
C GLY A 155 -6.76 9.21 4.63
N ALA A 156 -5.78 9.14 3.73
CA ALA A 156 -5.38 7.90 3.08
C ALA A 156 -4.87 6.85 4.08
N ILE A 157 -4.20 7.28 5.15
CA ILE A 157 -3.71 6.40 6.21
C ILE A 157 -4.61 6.54 7.42
N LYS A 158 -5.22 5.43 7.84
CA LYS A 158 -6.07 5.35 9.04
C LYS A 158 -5.52 4.33 10.01
N PHE A 159 -5.68 4.61 11.29
CA PHE A 159 -5.29 3.72 12.38
C PHE A 159 -6.53 3.19 13.08
N TYR A 160 -6.51 1.90 13.43
CA TYR A 160 -7.55 1.23 14.19
C TYR A 160 -6.92 0.41 15.31
N SER A 161 -7.48 0.52 16.52
CA SER A 161 -7.16 -0.35 17.65
C SER A 161 -8.43 -1.15 17.96
N GLU A 162 -8.51 -2.37 17.43
CA GLU A 162 -9.72 -3.20 17.42
C GLU A 162 -9.42 -4.64 17.80
N GLU A 163 -10.44 -5.37 18.27
CA GLU A 163 -10.39 -6.81 18.39
C GLU A 163 -10.22 -7.45 17.01
N PRO A 164 -9.44 -8.54 16.87
CA PRO A 164 -9.17 -9.18 15.58
C PRO A 164 -10.42 -9.56 14.78
N GLU A 165 -11.48 -10.01 15.49
CA GLU A 165 -12.74 -10.41 14.83
C GLU A 165 -13.52 -9.21 14.27
N ASP A 166 -13.45 -8.04 14.90
CA ASP A 166 -14.10 -6.83 14.39
C ASP A 166 -13.30 -6.26 13.21
N PHE A 167 -11.98 -6.30 13.29
CA PHE A 167 -11.14 -5.91 12.15
C PHE A 167 -11.35 -6.83 10.94
N LYS A 168 -11.54 -8.14 11.15
CA LYS A 168 -11.87 -9.08 10.07
C LYS A 168 -13.19 -8.75 9.36
N LYS A 169 -14.20 -8.27 10.10
CA LYS A 169 -15.45 -7.76 9.48
C LYS A 169 -15.16 -6.55 8.61
N ARG A 170 -14.34 -5.60 9.11
CA ARG A 170 -13.88 -4.43 8.36
C ARG A 170 -13.15 -4.81 7.08
N VAL A 171 -12.26 -5.81 7.13
CA VAL A 171 -11.56 -6.32 5.94
C VAL A 171 -12.54 -6.75 4.86
N ALA A 172 -13.60 -7.46 5.23
CA ALA A 172 -14.63 -7.90 4.29
C ALA A 172 -15.49 -6.73 3.78
N GLU A 173 -15.96 -5.85 4.68
CA GLU A 173 -16.83 -4.73 4.35
C GLU A 173 -16.15 -3.68 3.46
N GLU A 174 -14.87 -3.39 3.71
CA GLU A 174 -14.10 -2.39 2.98
C GLU A 174 -13.26 -2.99 1.83
N SER A 175 -13.35 -4.32 1.60
CA SER A 175 -12.58 -5.05 0.60
C SER A 175 -11.07 -4.77 0.73
N LEU A 176 -10.55 -4.91 1.96
CA LEU A 176 -9.14 -4.67 2.23
C LEU A 176 -8.28 -5.85 1.80
N GLU A 177 -7.11 -5.55 1.25
CA GLU A 177 -6.16 -6.53 0.74
C GLU A 177 -4.79 -6.38 1.39
N ARG A 178 -4.02 -7.46 1.41
CA ARG A 178 -2.61 -7.43 1.82
C ARG A 178 -1.73 -7.22 0.59
N TYR A 179 -0.76 -6.31 0.70
CA TYR A 179 0.28 -6.19 -0.31
C TYR A 179 1.18 -7.42 -0.27
N GLN A 180 1.38 -8.07 -1.43
CA GLN A 180 2.18 -9.31 -1.55
C GLN A 180 1.77 -10.37 -0.50
N ALA A 181 0.48 -10.71 -0.49
CA ALA A 181 -0.12 -11.65 0.47
C ALA A 181 0.51 -13.06 0.46
N ASP A 182 1.15 -13.45 -0.63
CA ASP A 182 1.95 -14.67 -0.78
C ASP A 182 3.16 -14.71 0.17
N MET A 183 3.75 -13.55 0.48
CA MET A 183 4.86 -13.44 1.43
C MET A 183 4.39 -13.49 2.89
N SER A 184 3.24 -12.86 3.18
CA SER A 184 2.60 -12.88 4.49
C SER A 184 1.10 -12.59 4.34
N PRO A 185 0.25 -13.61 4.43
CA PRO A 185 -1.20 -13.45 4.25
C PRO A 185 -1.87 -12.65 5.38
N ASP A 186 -1.21 -12.54 6.54
CA ASP A 186 -1.74 -11.88 7.72
C ASP A 186 -0.73 -10.89 8.33
N GLY A 187 -1.23 -9.83 8.96
CA GLY A 187 -0.43 -8.78 9.59
C GLY A 187 -1.24 -7.53 9.87
N LEU A 188 -0.57 -6.43 10.25
CA LEU A 188 -1.26 -5.23 10.75
C LEU A 188 -1.47 -4.13 9.70
N VAL A 189 -0.87 -4.21 8.51
CA VAL A 189 -1.01 -3.19 7.46
C VAL A 189 -1.85 -3.73 6.31
N TRP A 190 -2.93 -3.06 6.01
CA TRP A 190 -3.90 -3.44 5.00
C TRP A 190 -4.15 -2.31 4.02
N TYR A 191 -4.55 -2.65 2.81
CA TYR A 191 -4.71 -1.69 1.73
C TYR A 191 -6.12 -1.75 1.14
N LYS A 192 -6.67 -0.58 0.86
CA LYS A 192 -7.88 -0.39 0.09
C LYS A 192 -7.52 0.07 -1.32
N ASN A 193 -8.25 -0.40 -2.31
CA ASN A 193 -7.99 -0.08 -3.72
C ASN A 193 -6.58 -0.47 -4.20
N LEU A 194 -6.02 -1.56 -3.63
CA LEU A 194 -4.66 -2.01 -3.93
C LEU A 194 -4.47 -2.38 -5.41
N TYR A 195 -5.55 -2.80 -6.09
CA TYR A 195 -5.54 -3.08 -7.53
C TYR A 195 -4.98 -1.93 -8.37
N ARG A 196 -5.16 -0.69 -7.92
CA ARG A 196 -4.61 0.49 -8.62
C ARG A 196 -3.08 0.51 -8.69
N PHE A 197 -2.42 -0.18 -7.78
CA PHE A 197 -0.96 -0.31 -7.76
C PHE A 197 -0.49 -1.65 -8.34
N THR A 198 -1.23 -2.72 -8.11
CA THR A 198 -0.80 -4.10 -8.45
C THR A 198 -1.31 -4.60 -9.79
N LYS A 199 -2.48 -4.12 -10.25
CA LYS A 199 -3.19 -4.60 -11.44
C LYS A 199 -3.02 -3.67 -12.64
N CYS A 200 -3.50 -4.12 -13.79
CA CYS A 200 -3.49 -3.38 -15.05
C CYS A 200 -4.84 -2.73 -15.35
N PHE A 201 -4.86 -1.85 -16.34
CA PHE A 201 -6.09 -1.35 -16.94
C PHE A 201 -6.03 -1.41 -18.48
N VAL A 202 -7.20 -1.47 -19.09
CA VAL A 202 -7.43 -1.21 -20.52
C VAL A 202 -8.28 0.03 -20.66
N ALA A 203 -7.80 1.03 -21.39
CA ALA A 203 -8.52 2.27 -21.64
C ALA A 203 -8.54 2.58 -23.14
N GLY A 204 -9.51 3.38 -23.58
CA GLY A 204 -9.61 3.82 -24.96
C GLY A 204 -10.70 4.87 -25.15
N GLY A 205 -10.85 5.35 -26.37
CA GLY A 205 -11.94 6.22 -26.77
C GLY A 205 -12.69 5.64 -27.97
N LEU A 206 -13.99 5.90 -28.09
CA LEU A 206 -14.80 5.52 -29.23
C LEU A 206 -15.11 6.73 -30.10
N LEU A 207 -14.98 6.56 -31.42
CA LEU A 207 -15.36 7.55 -32.41
C LEU A 207 -16.42 6.96 -33.38
N LYS A 208 -17.44 7.74 -33.68
CA LYS A 208 -18.47 7.42 -34.70
C LYS A 208 -18.59 8.55 -35.68
N GLY A 209 -18.32 8.26 -36.95
CA GLY A 209 -18.34 9.28 -38.00
C GLY A 209 -17.32 10.41 -37.79
N GLY A 210 -16.21 10.18 -37.06
CA GLY A 210 -15.19 11.17 -36.73
C GLY A 210 -15.45 11.98 -35.47
N GLU A 211 -16.61 11.80 -34.82
CA GLU A 211 -16.98 12.47 -33.56
C GLU A 211 -16.90 11.52 -32.35
N CYS A 212 -16.73 12.08 -31.14
CA CYS A 212 -16.70 11.31 -29.93
C CYS A 212 -18.03 10.59 -29.68
N ALA A 213 -18.00 9.27 -29.44
CA ALA A 213 -19.19 8.45 -29.23
C ALA A 213 -19.47 8.28 -27.71
N GLY A 214 -20.14 9.29 -27.12
CA GLY A 214 -20.59 9.23 -25.73
C GLY A 214 -21.87 8.40 -25.56
N GLY A 215 -22.07 7.80 -24.37
CA GLY A 215 -23.27 7.03 -24.02
C GLY A 215 -23.32 5.63 -24.65
N VAL A 216 -22.19 5.11 -25.13
CA VAL A 216 -22.09 3.79 -25.76
C VAL A 216 -21.67 2.75 -24.74
N THR A 217 -22.36 1.59 -24.71
CA THR A 217 -22.00 0.50 -23.81
C THR A 217 -20.78 -0.27 -24.33
N VAL A 218 -19.77 -0.38 -23.49
CA VAL A 218 -18.54 -1.14 -23.74
C VAL A 218 -18.42 -2.25 -22.69
N SER A 219 -18.14 -3.45 -23.11
CA SER A 219 -17.85 -4.59 -22.24
C SER A 219 -16.47 -5.16 -22.55
N LEU A 220 -15.87 -5.85 -21.56
CA LEU A 220 -14.55 -6.49 -21.71
C LEU A 220 -14.70 -7.98 -21.49
N LYS A 221 -14.78 -8.76 -22.56
CA LYS A 221 -14.82 -10.24 -22.46
C LYS A 221 -13.47 -10.79 -21.98
N GLY A 222 -13.53 -11.79 -21.12
CA GLY A 222 -12.34 -12.39 -20.48
C GLY A 222 -12.02 -11.78 -19.12
N ALA A 223 -12.74 -10.71 -18.71
CA ALA A 223 -12.64 -10.10 -17.39
C ALA A 223 -13.98 -10.19 -16.64
N ASP A 224 -13.91 -10.33 -15.33
CA ASP A 224 -15.06 -10.21 -14.43
C ASP A 224 -15.20 -8.73 -13.99
N THR A 225 -15.57 -7.89 -14.95
CA THR A 225 -15.77 -6.44 -14.74
C THR A 225 -17.13 -6.02 -15.28
N PRO A 226 -17.81 -5.07 -14.62
CA PRO A 226 -19.07 -4.55 -15.12
C PRO A 226 -18.89 -3.82 -16.46
N ASP A 227 -19.93 -3.86 -17.29
CA ASP A 227 -19.99 -3.05 -18.49
C ASP A 227 -19.82 -1.56 -18.15
N GLN A 228 -19.14 -0.83 -19.02
CA GLN A 228 -18.92 0.60 -18.92
C GLN A 228 -19.78 1.34 -19.93
N VAL A 229 -20.19 2.55 -19.59
CA VAL A 229 -20.81 3.46 -20.55
C VAL A 229 -19.81 4.59 -20.83
N THR A 230 -19.49 4.82 -22.10
CA THR A 230 -18.55 5.87 -22.46
C THR A 230 -19.02 7.25 -21.97
N ASN A 231 -18.06 8.06 -21.50
CA ASN A 231 -18.33 9.44 -21.12
C ASN A 231 -18.63 10.32 -22.34
N TYR A 232 -18.86 11.63 -22.10
CA TYR A 232 -19.14 12.60 -23.19
C TYR A 232 -18.06 12.63 -24.29
N PHE A 233 -16.81 12.33 -23.93
CA PHE A 233 -15.68 12.28 -24.86
C PHE A 233 -15.49 10.91 -25.53
N GLY A 234 -16.41 9.98 -25.32
CA GLY A 234 -16.32 8.62 -25.86
C GLY A 234 -15.37 7.70 -25.10
N ASP A 235 -14.84 8.13 -23.94
CA ASP A 235 -13.82 7.38 -23.20
C ASP A 235 -14.42 6.27 -22.36
N PHE A 236 -13.67 5.15 -22.28
CA PHE A 236 -13.91 4.03 -21.38
C PHE A 236 -12.62 3.59 -20.69
N ARG A 237 -12.75 2.93 -19.52
CA ARG A 237 -11.62 2.34 -18.79
C ARG A 237 -12.07 1.15 -17.95
N PHE A 238 -11.44 0.00 -18.14
CA PHE A 238 -11.54 -1.18 -17.30
C PHE A 238 -10.28 -1.29 -16.47
N ASP A 239 -10.38 -1.27 -15.17
CA ASP A 239 -9.25 -1.33 -14.23
C ASP A 239 -9.30 -2.61 -13.39
N GLY A 240 -8.23 -2.94 -12.68
CA GLY A 240 -8.16 -4.13 -11.84
C GLY A 240 -7.92 -5.43 -12.59
N LEU A 241 -7.37 -5.36 -13.80
CA LEU A 241 -7.13 -6.50 -14.67
C LEU A 241 -5.80 -7.19 -14.37
N ASP A 242 -5.79 -8.51 -14.43
CA ASP A 242 -4.55 -9.27 -14.48
C ASP A 242 -3.95 -9.24 -15.91
N PRO A 243 -2.65 -9.53 -16.07
CA PRO A 243 -2.07 -9.82 -17.38
C PRO A 243 -2.85 -10.94 -18.07
N GLY A 244 -3.19 -10.74 -19.37
CA GLY A 244 -4.01 -11.71 -20.10
C GLY A 244 -4.55 -11.16 -21.41
N THR A 245 -5.37 -11.99 -22.09
CA THR A 245 -6.02 -11.61 -23.35
C THR A 245 -7.49 -11.31 -23.12
N TYR A 246 -7.92 -10.15 -23.63
CA TYR A 246 -9.26 -9.62 -23.47
C TYR A 246 -9.84 -9.17 -24.82
N THR A 247 -11.16 -9.14 -24.92
CA THR A 247 -11.83 -8.60 -26.10
C THR A 247 -12.72 -7.44 -25.73
N VAL A 248 -12.41 -6.25 -26.24
CA VAL A 248 -13.28 -5.07 -26.14
C VAL A 248 -14.47 -5.26 -27.05
N CYS A 249 -15.67 -5.17 -26.51
CA CYS A 249 -16.92 -5.28 -27.24
C CYS A 249 -17.72 -3.98 -27.10
N VAL A 250 -18.39 -3.59 -28.18
CA VAL A 250 -19.27 -2.42 -28.22
C VAL A 250 -20.68 -2.87 -28.57
N ASN A 251 -21.64 -2.55 -27.71
CA ASN A 251 -23.04 -3.00 -27.85
C ASN A 251 -23.15 -4.51 -28.12
N GLY A 252 -22.30 -5.31 -27.47
CA GLY A 252 -22.27 -6.77 -27.60
C GLY A 252 -21.48 -7.32 -28.81
N VAL A 253 -20.98 -6.46 -29.70
CA VAL A 253 -20.19 -6.85 -30.88
C VAL A 253 -18.69 -6.74 -30.56
N ASN A 254 -17.93 -7.78 -30.88
CA ASN A 254 -16.47 -7.77 -30.70
C ASN A 254 -15.84 -6.68 -31.60
N LEU A 255 -15.07 -5.78 -31.01
CA LEU A 255 -14.40 -4.70 -31.69
C LEU A 255 -12.89 -4.94 -31.82
N LYS A 256 -12.23 -5.30 -30.72
CA LYS A 256 -10.77 -5.44 -30.68
C LYS A 256 -10.34 -6.45 -29.61
N GLU A 257 -9.48 -7.39 -30.00
CA GLU A 257 -8.75 -8.25 -29.07
C GLU A 257 -7.45 -7.54 -28.63
N VAL A 258 -7.10 -7.66 -27.36
CA VAL A 258 -5.88 -7.08 -26.77
C VAL A 258 -5.29 -8.04 -25.75
N THR A 259 -3.99 -8.31 -25.89
CA THR A 259 -3.19 -9.02 -24.88
C THR A 259 -2.40 -7.99 -24.10
N ILE A 260 -2.50 -8.01 -22.78
CA ILE A 260 -1.84 -7.07 -21.89
C ILE A 260 -0.90 -7.78 -20.92
N GLU A 261 0.30 -7.25 -20.74
CA GLU A 261 1.24 -7.55 -19.65
C GLU A 261 1.30 -6.38 -18.67
N GLU A 262 0.98 -5.18 -19.16
CA GLU A 262 0.87 -3.94 -18.40
C GLU A 262 -0.37 -3.14 -18.84
N SER A 263 -0.64 -2.03 -18.15
CA SER A 263 -1.78 -1.16 -18.49
C SER A 263 -1.63 -0.56 -19.88
N VAL A 264 -2.69 -0.58 -20.67
CA VAL A 264 -2.66 -0.16 -22.07
C VAL A 264 -3.73 0.88 -22.41
N ASN A 265 -3.35 1.87 -23.21
CA ASN A 265 -4.25 2.78 -23.88
C ASN A 265 -4.40 2.36 -25.35
N LEU A 266 -5.60 1.96 -25.76
CA LEU A 266 -5.91 1.50 -27.12
C LEU A 266 -6.03 2.63 -28.15
N GLY A 267 -5.96 3.89 -27.69
CA GLY A 267 -6.23 5.05 -28.50
C GLY A 267 -7.71 5.18 -28.91
N SER A 268 -7.96 5.79 -30.06
CA SER A 268 -9.31 5.94 -30.59
C SER A 268 -9.70 4.73 -31.45
N LEU A 269 -10.82 4.11 -31.11
CA LEU A 269 -11.42 3.00 -31.84
C LEU A 269 -12.63 3.52 -32.62
N ILE A 270 -12.74 3.15 -33.89
CA ILE A 270 -13.84 3.60 -34.78
C ILE A 270 -14.96 2.54 -34.73
N ILE A 271 -16.22 3.01 -34.57
CA ILE A 271 -17.43 2.19 -34.54
C ILE A 271 -18.45 2.63 -35.57
#